data_e6aa063a1f36abf4eaf56a80448d38b9
#
_entry.id   e6aa063a1f36abf4eaf56a80448d38b9
#
_cell.length_a   1.000
_cell.length_b   1.000
_cell.length_c   1.000
_cell.angle_alpha   90.00
_cell.angle_beta   90.00
_cell.angle_gamma   90.00
#
_symmetry.space_group_name_H-M   'P 1'
#
loop_
_entity.id
_entity.type
_entity.pdbx_description
1 polymer ?
#
loop_
_entity_poly.entity_id
_entity_poly.type
_entity_poly.pdbx_seq_one_letter_code
_entity_poly.pdbx_strand_id
1 'polypeptide(L)'
;MSKIGKRAILILLALPIGFNVMAQEKIVQTAGRTQLGEFAPKFAELNDDVLFGEVWSRTDRLGLRDRSLITLTSLISQGITDSSLTYHLQTAKQNGITRTEIAEIITHIGFYAGWPKAWAAFRLAKEVWSEDTTGADAKAAFQREMIFPIGEPNSAYAQYFIGNSYLAPISKEQVNVSNVTFEPGCRNNWHIHRAKSGGGQMLIGVAGRGWYQQEGQPAVEILPGTVIHIPANVKHWH
;
A
#
# COMPACT_ATOMS: atom_id res chain seq x y z
N MET A 1 -2.38 59.85 43.47
CA MET A 1 -3.44 59.11 42.76
C MET A 1 -2.71 58.01 41.91
N SER A 2 -2.64 56.78 42.44
CA SER A 2 -1.95 55.66 41.85
C SER A 2 -2.88 54.83 40.96
N LYS A 3 -2.52 54.62 39.69
CA LYS A 3 -3.26 53.78 38.78
C LYS A 3 -2.76 52.34 38.93
N ILE A 4 -3.58 51.46 39.50
CA ILE A 4 -3.36 50.03 39.60
C ILE A 4 -3.69 49.40 38.23
N GLY A 5 -2.67 48.91 37.53
CA GLY A 5 -2.84 48.14 36.29
C GLY A 5 -3.31 46.72 36.59
N LYS A 6 -4.46 46.34 36.04
CA LYS A 6 -4.99 44.97 36.10
C LYS A 6 -4.17 44.10 35.15
N ARG A 7 -3.37 43.18 35.68
CA ARG A 7 -2.73 42.11 34.92
C ARG A 7 -3.76 40.99 34.73
N ALA A 8 -4.16 40.74 33.50
CA ALA A 8 -4.95 39.54 33.14
C ALA A 8 -4.01 38.33 33.09
N ILE A 9 -4.24 37.35 33.95
CA ILE A 9 -3.56 36.07 33.92
C ILE A 9 -4.33 35.19 32.93
N LEU A 10 -3.70 34.88 31.80
CA LEU A 10 -4.22 33.92 30.81
C LEU A 10 -3.88 32.51 31.32
N ILE A 11 -4.86 31.81 31.86
CA ILE A 11 -4.72 30.37 32.22
C ILE A 11 -4.92 29.56 30.96
N LEU A 12 -3.83 29.04 30.40
CA LEU A 12 -3.89 28.06 29.32
C LEU A 12 -4.27 26.70 29.92
N LEU A 13 -5.54 26.33 29.79
CA LEU A 13 -6.00 24.98 30.09
C LEU A 13 -5.50 24.05 28.98
N ALA A 14 -4.43 23.33 29.23
CA ALA A 14 -4.01 22.20 28.40
C ALA A 14 -5.02 21.05 28.59
N LEU A 15 -5.92 20.90 27.64
CA LEU A 15 -6.75 19.69 27.54
C LEU A 15 -5.82 18.50 27.25
N PRO A 16 -5.91 17.39 28.00
CA PRO A 16 -5.17 16.19 27.66
C PRO A 16 -5.73 15.67 26.32
N ILE A 17 -4.90 15.68 25.28
CA ILE A 17 -5.17 14.94 24.04
C ILE A 17 -5.11 13.48 24.44
N GLY A 18 -6.26 12.89 24.72
CA GLY A 18 -6.37 11.46 24.90
C GLY A 18 -6.02 10.76 23.59
N PHE A 19 -4.80 10.24 23.47
CA PHE A 19 -4.49 9.24 22.48
C PHE A 19 -5.36 8.01 22.79
N ASN A 20 -6.46 7.86 22.05
CA ASN A 20 -7.13 6.57 21.97
C ASN A 20 -6.13 5.62 21.30
N VAL A 21 -5.35 4.91 22.10
CA VAL A 21 -4.64 3.71 21.66
C VAL A 21 -5.73 2.71 21.31
N MET A 22 -6.10 2.64 20.03
CA MET A 22 -6.93 1.57 19.51
C MET A 22 -6.22 0.29 19.90
N ALA A 23 -6.88 -0.55 20.69
CA ALA A 23 -6.34 -1.84 21.07
C ALA A 23 -6.05 -2.61 19.77
N GLN A 24 -4.81 -3.02 19.60
CA GLN A 24 -4.36 -3.73 18.42
C GLN A 24 -5.11 -5.06 18.34
N GLU A 25 -5.80 -5.29 17.22
CA GLU A 25 -6.56 -6.50 17.00
C GLU A 25 -5.61 -7.70 16.96
N LYS A 26 -5.80 -8.65 17.87
CA LYS A 26 -4.96 -9.86 17.91
C LYS A 26 -5.32 -10.80 16.79
N ILE A 27 -4.31 -11.35 16.13
CA ILE A 27 -4.50 -12.44 15.18
C ILE A 27 -4.93 -13.68 15.95
N VAL A 28 -6.06 -14.24 15.58
CA VAL A 28 -6.57 -15.49 16.13
C VAL A 28 -6.18 -16.64 15.20
N GLN A 29 -5.36 -17.56 15.69
CA GLN A 29 -5.00 -18.79 15.01
C GLN A 29 -5.44 -19.98 15.86
N THR A 30 -5.93 -21.03 15.21
CA THR A 30 -6.39 -22.27 15.87
C THR A 30 -5.80 -23.53 15.24
N ALA A 31 -4.96 -23.38 14.21
CA ALA A 31 -4.41 -24.53 13.48
C ALA A 31 -3.57 -25.46 14.36
N GLY A 32 -2.81 -24.92 15.32
CA GLY A 32 -2.05 -25.71 16.25
C GLY A 32 -2.96 -26.62 17.10
N ARG A 33 -4.01 -26.05 17.70
CA ARG A 33 -4.98 -26.80 18.50
C ARG A 33 -5.77 -27.80 17.68
N THR A 34 -6.18 -27.42 16.49
CA THR A 34 -6.98 -28.27 15.60
C THR A 34 -6.20 -29.49 15.13
N GLN A 35 -4.92 -29.32 14.81
CA GLN A 35 -4.11 -30.39 14.21
C GLN A 35 -3.31 -31.19 15.22
N LEU A 36 -2.84 -30.56 16.28
CA LEU A 36 -1.89 -31.15 17.22
C LEU A 36 -2.31 -31.03 18.70
N GLY A 37 -3.47 -30.45 19.00
CA GLY A 37 -3.87 -30.11 20.37
C GLY A 37 -3.93 -31.32 21.31
N GLU A 38 -4.34 -32.49 20.82
CA GLU A 38 -4.35 -33.74 21.62
C GLU A 38 -2.94 -34.36 21.75
N PHE A 39 -2.15 -34.29 20.69
CA PHE A 39 -0.82 -34.91 20.63
C PHE A 39 0.27 -34.06 21.28
N ALA A 40 0.25 -32.76 21.04
CA ALA A 40 1.27 -31.79 21.47
C ALA A 40 0.64 -30.48 21.96
N PRO A 41 -0.10 -30.50 23.10
CA PRO A 41 -0.90 -29.36 23.54
C PRO A 41 -0.04 -28.11 23.81
N LYS A 42 1.17 -28.27 24.34
CA LYS A 42 2.05 -27.11 24.59
C LYS A 42 2.58 -26.50 23.30
N PHE A 43 2.88 -27.30 22.29
CA PHE A 43 3.25 -26.80 20.97
C PHE A 43 2.09 -26.02 20.32
N ALA A 44 0.87 -26.58 20.41
CA ALA A 44 -0.33 -25.94 19.88
C ALA A 44 -0.59 -24.58 20.54
N GLU A 45 -0.47 -24.49 21.88
CA GLU A 45 -0.56 -23.23 22.62
C GLU A 45 0.50 -22.22 22.15
N LEU A 46 1.76 -22.61 22.04
CA LEU A 46 2.85 -21.73 21.62
C LEU A 46 2.65 -21.23 20.18
N ASN A 47 2.16 -22.11 19.29
CA ASN A 47 1.85 -21.73 17.92
C ASN A 47 0.70 -20.71 17.85
N ASP A 48 -0.42 -21.02 18.49
CA ASP A 48 -1.65 -20.25 18.32
C ASP A 48 -1.60 -18.94 19.13
N ASP A 49 -1.22 -19.01 20.41
CA ASP A 49 -1.30 -17.86 21.31
C ASP A 49 -0.05 -16.99 21.28
N VAL A 50 1.15 -17.59 21.23
CA VAL A 50 2.40 -16.83 21.29
C VAL A 50 2.85 -16.41 19.91
N LEU A 51 3.05 -17.36 18.97
CA LEU A 51 3.54 -17.02 17.64
C LEU A 51 2.55 -16.08 16.91
N PHE A 52 1.30 -16.51 16.78
CA PHE A 52 0.32 -15.68 16.06
C PHE A 52 -0.35 -14.64 16.96
N GLY A 53 -0.80 -15.01 18.13
CA GLY A 53 -1.53 -14.12 19.05
C GLY A 53 -0.69 -13.00 19.64
N GLU A 54 0.64 -13.18 19.79
CA GLU A 54 1.53 -12.15 20.30
C GLU A 54 2.52 -11.64 19.26
N VAL A 55 3.35 -12.52 18.65
CA VAL A 55 4.44 -12.08 17.77
C VAL A 55 3.92 -11.50 16.45
N TRP A 56 3.05 -12.22 15.74
CA TRP A 56 2.47 -11.73 14.49
C TRP A 56 1.51 -10.55 14.70
N SER A 57 0.89 -10.45 15.86
CA SER A 57 -0.02 -9.35 16.21
C SER A 57 0.69 -8.01 16.50
N ARG A 58 2.04 -7.97 16.58
CA ARG A 58 2.81 -6.73 16.80
C ARG A 58 2.97 -5.94 15.50
N THR A 59 1.85 -5.57 14.89
CA THR A 59 1.84 -4.89 13.57
C THR A 59 2.29 -3.44 13.64
N ASP A 60 2.32 -2.84 14.84
CA ASP A 60 2.93 -1.54 15.14
C ASP A 60 4.46 -1.55 15.05
N ARG A 61 5.08 -2.74 15.15
CA ARG A 61 6.54 -2.93 15.11
C ARG A 61 7.01 -3.43 13.74
N LEU A 62 6.26 -4.33 13.15
CA LEU A 62 6.54 -4.92 11.84
C LEU A 62 5.23 -5.35 11.19
N GLY A 63 4.93 -4.83 10.02
CA GLY A 63 3.70 -5.12 9.28
C GLY A 63 3.56 -6.60 8.89
N LEU A 64 2.33 -7.05 8.67
CA LEU A 64 2.05 -8.44 8.28
C LEU A 64 2.68 -8.83 6.96
N ARG A 65 2.76 -7.88 6.03
CA ARG A 65 3.42 -8.05 4.73
C ARG A 65 4.91 -8.37 4.89
N ASP A 66 5.61 -7.59 5.70
CA ASP A 66 7.05 -7.78 5.94
C ASP A 66 7.32 -9.06 6.73
N ARG A 67 6.46 -9.42 7.69
CA ARG A 67 6.53 -10.71 8.36
C ARG A 67 6.39 -11.87 7.39
N SER A 68 5.46 -11.77 6.44
CA SER A 68 5.31 -12.78 5.38
C SER A 68 6.56 -12.89 4.51
N LEU A 69 7.16 -11.76 4.10
CA LEU A 69 8.44 -11.73 3.37
C LEU A 69 9.56 -12.46 4.10
N ILE A 70 9.75 -12.15 5.37
CA ILE A 70 10.80 -12.76 6.21
C ILE A 70 10.54 -14.25 6.37
N THR A 71 9.28 -14.65 6.61
CA THR A 71 8.90 -16.06 6.77
C THR A 71 9.13 -16.84 5.47
N LEU A 72 8.69 -16.33 4.32
CA LEU A 72 8.91 -16.95 3.03
C LEU A 72 10.42 -17.09 2.72
N THR A 73 11.19 -16.02 2.94
CA THR A 73 12.64 -16.06 2.73
C THR A 73 13.30 -17.11 3.60
N SER A 74 12.91 -17.20 4.86
CA SER A 74 13.43 -18.20 5.81
C SER A 74 13.11 -19.62 5.37
N LEU A 75 11.85 -19.92 5.03
CA LEU A 75 11.41 -21.25 4.62
C LEU A 75 12.09 -21.71 3.31
N ILE A 76 12.08 -20.84 2.29
CA ILE A 76 12.70 -21.14 0.99
C ILE A 76 14.21 -21.37 1.16
N SER A 77 14.90 -20.55 1.93
CA SER A 77 16.33 -20.67 2.16
C SER A 77 16.70 -21.97 2.90
N GLN A 78 15.84 -22.46 3.76
CA GLN A 78 16.01 -23.76 4.41
C GLN A 78 15.63 -24.95 3.50
N GLY A 79 14.96 -24.72 2.37
CA GLY A 79 14.49 -25.76 1.46
C GLY A 79 13.18 -26.38 1.90
N ILE A 80 12.43 -25.73 2.77
CA ILE A 80 11.08 -26.14 3.16
C ILE A 80 10.14 -25.75 2.02
N THR A 81 9.69 -26.74 1.26
CA THR A 81 8.88 -26.57 0.04
C THR A 81 7.69 -27.52 0.00
N ASP A 82 7.11 -27.75 1.15
CA ASP A 82 5.92 -28.56 1.40
C ASP A 82 4.67 -27.69 1.66
N SER A 83 3.66 -28.26 2.27
CA SER A 83 2.41 -27.59 2.63
C SER A 83 2.60 -26.38 3.56
N SER A 84 3.68 -26.36 4.34
CA SER A 84 4.00 -25.21 5.19
C SER A 84 4.33 -23.99 4.34
N LEU A 85 5.12 -24.15 3.27
CA LEU A 85 5.40 -23.06 2.35
C LEU A 85 4.13 -22.63 1.61
N THR A 86 3.27 -23.55 1.19
CA THR A 86 1.98 -23.21 0.54
C THR A 86 1.12 -22.35 1.44
N TYR A 87 0.98 -22.70 2.72
CA TYR A 87 0.24 -21.91 3.70
C TYR A 87 0.79 -20.49 3.83
N HIS A 88 2.12 -20.35 3.93
CA HIS A 88 2.74 -19.02 4.06
C HIS A 88 2.70 -18.22 2.77
N LEU A 89 2.69 -18.85 1.57
CA LEU A 89 2.44 -18.17 0.30
C LEU A 89 1.00 -17.62 0.24
N GLN A 90 0.00 -18.41 0.67
CA GLN A 90 -1.40 -17.95 0.77
C GLN A 90 -1.53 -16.79 1.75
N THR A 91 -0.91 -16.89 2.92
CA THR A 91 -0.88 -15.79 3.91
C THR A 91 -0.20 -14.54 3.34
N ALA A 92 0.90 -14.70 2.61
CA ALA A 92 1.59 -13.60 1.97
C ALA A 92 0.72 -12.88 0.91
N LYS A 93 -0.03 -13.66 0.11
CA LYS A 93 -1.02 -13.14 -0.83
C LYS A 93 -2.11 -12.34 -0.11
N GLN A 94 -2.67 -12.88 0.98
CA GLN A 94 -3.66 -12.18 1.81
C GLN A 94 -3.11 -10.89 2.43
N ASN A 95 -1.82 -10.88 2.78
CA ASN A 95 -1.11 -9.73 3.34
C ASN A 95 -0.61 -8.75 2.27
N GLY A 96 -1.04 -8.89 1.00
CA GLY A 96 -0.83 -7.91 -0.05
C GLY A 96 0.41 -8.14 -0.93
N ILE A 97 1.11 -9.29 -0.83
CA ILE A 97 2.18 -9.61 -1.77
C ILE A 97 1.55 -10.02 -3.11
N THR A 98 1.88 -9.26 -4.14
CA THR A 98 1.34 -9.46 -5.49
C THR A 98 2.06 -10.58 -6.23
N ARG A 99 1.47 -11.05 -7.35
CA ARG A 99 2.09 -12.02 -8.24
C ARG A 99 3.45 -11.57 -8.78
N THR A 100 3.56 -10.29 -9.15
CA THR A 100 4.82 -9.73 -9.65
C THR A 100 5.87 -9.69 -8.56
N GLU A 101 5.50 -9.26 -7.36
CA GLU A 101 6.43 -9.18 -6.23
C GLU A 101 6.92 -10.56 -5.80
N ILE A 102 6.03 -11.57 -5.68
CA ILE A 102 6.47 -12.91 -5.28
C ILE A 102 7.43 -13.52 -6.32
N ALA A 103 7.24 -13.22 -7.61
CA ALA A 103 8.16 -13.64 -8.66
C ALA A 103 9.54 -13.00 -8.46
N GLU A 104 9.62 -11.70 -8.20
CA GLU A 104 10.89 -11.01 -7.92
C GLU A 104 11.54 -11.49 -6.63
N ILE A 105 10.76 -11.70 -5.56
CA ILE A 105 11.24 -12.21 -4.28
C ILE A 105 11.90 -13.58 -4.44
N ILE A 106 11.23 -14.52 -5.11
CA ILE A 106 11.78 -15.88 -5.32
C ILE A 106 12.99 -15.83 -6.26
N THR A 107 12.96 -14.98 -7.29
CA THR A 107 14.10 -14.76 -8.17
C THR A 107 15.32 -14.28 -7.37
N HIS A 108 15.14 -13.26 -6.54
CA HIS A 108 16.19 -12.75 -5.68
C HIS A 108 16.73 -13.80 -4.72
N ILE A 109 15.85 -14.54 -4.03
CA ILE A 109 16.23 -15.63 -3.12
C ILE A 109 17.06 -16.70 -3.85
N GLY A 110 16.76 -16.97 -5.14
CA GLY A 110 17.49 -17.95 -5.95
C GLY A 110 19.00 -17.72 -6.00
N PHE A 111 19.44 -16.46 -5.99
CA PHE A 111 20.88 -16.12 -5.97
C PHE A 111 21.54 -16.35 -4.61
N TYR A 112 20.81 -16.34 -3.52
CA TYR A 112 21.33 -16.52 -2.16
C TYR A 112 21.11 -17.91 -1.60
N ALA A 113 20.01 -18.58 -1.97
CA ALA A 113 19.61 -19.89 -1.45
C ALA A 113 19.80 -21.03 -2.45
N GLY A 114 20.00 -20.70 -3.72
CA GLY A 114 20.23 -21.64 -4.83
C GLY A 114 19.00 -21.93 -5.68
N TRP A 115 19.20 -22.12 -6.98
CA TRP A 115 18.19 -22.35 -8.01
C TRP A 115 17.21 -23.49 -7.72
N PRO A 116 17.63 -24.69 -7.26
CA PRO A 116 16.68 -25.77 -7.01
C PRO A 116 15.58 -25.39 -6.00
N LYS A 117 15.91 -24.62 -4.97
CA LYS A 117 14.96 -24.15 -3.97
C LYS A 117 14.01 -23.10 -4.56
N ALA A 118 14.53 -22.18 -5.37
CA ALA A 118 13.70 -21.20 -6.08
C ALA A 118 12.72 -21.88 -7.04
N TRP A 119 13.15 -22.89 -7.82
CA TRP A 119 12.26 -23.66 -8.69
C TRP A 119 11.15 -24.36 -7.91
N ALA A 120 11.46 -24.95 -6.76
CA ALA A 120 10.46 -25.60 -5.92
C ALA A 120 9.45 -24.58 -5.38
N ALA A 121 9.92 -23.42 -4.91
CA ALA A 121 9.06 -22.35 -4.44
C ALA A 121 8.17 -21.78 -5.57
N PHE A 122 8.70 -21.59 -6.78
CA PHE A 122 7.93 -21.13 -7.93
C PHE A 122 6.77 -22.06 -8.30
N ARG A 123 6.96 -23.39 -8.20
CA ARG A 123 5.85 -24.33 -8.45
C ARG A 123 4.67 -24.06 -7.54
N LEU A 124 4.92 -23.91 -6.23
CA LEU A 124 3.87 -23.62 -5.25
C LEU A 124 3.30 -22.20 -5.40
N ALA A 125 4.16 -21.21 -5.63
CA ALA A 125 3.71 -19.83 -5.85
C ALA A 125 2.81 -19.72 -7.09
N LYS A 126 3.13 -20.42 -8.18
CA LYS A 126 2.31 -20.45 -9.39
C LYS A 126 0.90 -21.00 -9.12
N GLU A 127 0.76 -21.98 -8.25
CA GLU A 127 -0.54 -22.52 -7.85
C GLU A 127 -1.34 -21.49 -7.03
N VAL A 128 -0.69 -20.85 -6.04
CA VAL A 128 -1.33 -19.86 -5.16
C VAL A 128 -1.80 -18.60 -5.93
N TRP A 129 -1.04 -18.16 -6.95
CA TRP A 129 -1.39 -17.00 -7.78
C TRP A 129 -1.91 -17.41 -9.17
N SER A 130 -2.43 -18.62 -9.35
CA SER A 130 -2.95 -19.12 -10.65
C SER A 130 -4.12 -18.31 -11.19
N GLU A 131 -4.96 -17.77 -10.31
CA GLU A 131 -6.16 -17.01 -10.66
C GLU A 131 -5.91 -15.49 -10.83
N ASP A 132 -4.70 -14.99 -10.49
CA ASP A 132 -4.37 -13.57 -10.52
C ASP A 132 -4.04 -13.07 -11.96
N THR A 133 -4.78 -13.54 -12.95
CA THR A 133 -4.61 -13.12 -14.36
C THR A 133 -5.56 -12.02 -14.79
N THR A 134 -6.50 -11.63 -13.93
CA THR A 134 -7.50 -10.61 -14.25
C THR A 134 -7.08 -9.23 -13.74
N GLY A 135 -7.36 -8.18 -14.51
CA GLY A 135 -7.10 -6.79 -14.10
C GLY A 135 -7.79 -6.40 -12.78
N ALA A 136 -8.86 -7.12 -12.39
CA ALA A 136 -9.56 -6.93 -11.12
C ALA A 136 -8.67 -7.22 -9.90
N ASP A 137 -7.86 -8.27 -9.94
CA ASP A 137 -6.98 -8.64 -8.83
C ASP A 137 -5.80 -7.68 -8.68
N ALA A 138 -5.25 -7.21 -9.80
CA ALA A 138 -4.23 -6.16 -9.81
C ALA A 138 -4.77 -4.85 -9.22
N LYS A 139 -6.00 -4.48 -9.55
CA LYS A 139 -6.68 -3.30 -9.00
C LYS A 139 -6.93 -3.45 -7.49
N ALA A 140 -7.37 -4.62 -7.02
CA ALA A 140 -7.60 -4.90 -5.60
C ALA A 140 -6.28 -4.89 -4.80
N ALA A 141 -5.19 -5.42 -5.36
CA ALA A 141 -3.86 -5.35 -4.75
C ALA A 141 -3.38 -3.89 -4.65
N PHE A 142 -3.48 -3.13 -5.73
CA PHE A 142 -3.12 -1.72 -5.75
C PHE A 142 -3.95 -0.89 -4.76
N GLN A 143 -5.28 -1.17 -4.65
CA GLN A 143 -6.16 -0.48 -3.69
C GLN A 143 -5.69 -0.66 -2.24
N ARG A 144 -5.13 -1.81 -1.87
CA ARG A 144 -4.59 -2.05 -0.51
C ARG A 144 -3.34 -1.23 -0.19
N GLU A 145 -2.57 -0.85 -1.19
CA GLU A 145 -1.37 -0.02 -1.05
C GLU A 145 -1.67 1.48 -1.08
N MET A 146 -2.85 1.85 -1.55
CA MET A 146 -3.26 3.25 -1.70
C MET A 146 -3.66 3.86 -0.35
N ILE A 147 -3.14 5.05 -0.05
CA ILE A 147 -3.58 5.88 1.09
C ILE A 147 -4.93 6.56 0.83
N PHE A 148 -5.35 6.68 -0.44
CA PHE A 148 -6.64 7.22 -0.85
C PHE A 148 -7.41 6.20 -1.69
N PRO A 149 -8.76 6.24 -1.70
CA PRO A 149 -9.55 5.36 -2.56
C PRO A 149 -9.17 5.52 -4.05
N ILE A 150 -9.18 4.43 -4.81
CA ILE A 150 -9.04 4.48 -6.27
C ILE A 150 -10.16 5.33 -6.87
N GLY A 151 -11.36 5.18 -6.34
CA GLY A 151 -12.55 5.89 -6.82
C GLY A 151 -13.33 5.16 -7.90
N GLU A 152 -14.32 5.86 -8.43
CA GLU A 152 -15.19 5.35 -9.51
C GLU A 152 -14.56 5.60 -10.88
N PRO A 153 -15.00 4.87 -11.93
CA PRO A 153 -14.57 5.14 -13.30
C PRO A 153 -14.77 6.62 -13.65
N ASN A 154 -13.74 7.26 -14.16
CA ASN A 154 -13.72 8.69 -14.45
C ASN A 154 -14.50 9.04 -15.73
N SER A 155 -15.77 8.58 -15.81
CA SER A 155 -16.60 8.66 -17.01
C SER A 155 -16.86 10.09 -17.46
N ALA A 156 -17.05 11.02 -16.52
CA ALA A 156 -17.33 12.43 -16.80
C ALA A 156 -16.19 13.14 -17.56
N TYR A 157 -14.97 12.69 -17.37
CA TYR A 157 -13.78 13.27 -17.99
C TYR A 157 -13.08 12.33 -18.98
N ALA A 158 -13.68 11.17 -19.29
CA ALA A 158 -13.06 10.12 -20.13
C ALA A 158 -12.53 10.64 -21.47
N GLN A 159 -13.22 11.63 -22.10
CA GLN A 159 -12.81 12.25 -23.35
C GLN A 159 -11.43 12.96 -23.29
N TYR A 160 -10.95 13.27 -22.10
CA TYR A 160 -9.65 13.92 -21.89
C TYR A 160 -8.50 12.93 -21.60
N PHE A 161 -8.80 11.63 -21.58
CA PHE A 161 -7.84 10.58 -21.28
C PHE A 161 -7.69 9.58 -22.43
N ILE A 162 -6.52 8.98 -22.51
CA ILE A 162 -6.24 7.78 -23.31
C ILE A 162 -6.08 6.65 -22.31
N GLY A 163 -6.92 5.61 -22.39
CA GLY A 163 -6.98 4.52 -21.41
C GLY A 163 -7.94 4.80 -20.26
N ASN A 164 -7.98 3.90 -19.29
CA ASN A 164 -8.90 3.97 -18.17
C ASN A 164 -8.31 4.75 -17.00
N SER A 165 -9.11 5.62 -16.42
CA SER A 165 -8.79 6.33 -15.16
C SER A 165 -9.97 6.31 -14.21
N TYR A 166 -9.67 6.52 -12.92
CA TYR A 166 -10.64 6.53 -11.83
C TYR A 166 -10.49 7.83 -11.05
N LEU A 167 -11.56 8.31 -10.45
CA LEU A 167 -11.61 9.56 -9.72
C LEU A 167 -12.27 9.37 -8.35
N ALA A 168 -11.56 9.74 -7.29
CA ALA A 168 -12.07 9.83 -5.94
C ALA A 168 -11.90 11.28 -5.42
N PRO A 169 -12.99 12.04 -5.19
CA PRO A 169 -12.89 13.30 -4.49
C PRO A 169 -12.42 13.10 -3.05
N ILE A 170 -11.37 13.83 -2.64
CA ILE A 170 -10.82 13.79 -1.29
C ILE A 170 -11.30 14.98 -0.47
N SER A 171 -11.31 16.18 -1.06
CA SER A 171 -11.84 17.38 -0.45
C SER A 171 -12.57 18.22 -1.50
N LYS A 172 -13.70 18.82 -1.11
CA LYS A 172 -14.47 19.78 -1.91
C LYS A 172 -14.57 21.13 -1.24
N GLU A 173 -14.11 21.22 0.02
CA GLU A 173 -14.10 22.43 0.82
C GLU A 173 -12.71 23.08 0.74
N GLN A 174 -12.56 24.35 1.04
CA GLN A 174 -11.32 25.13 1.03
C GLN A 174 -10.45 24.93 -0.23
N VAL A 175 -9.98 23.68 -0.48
CA VAL A 175 -9.19 23.29 -1.66
C VAL A 175 -9.80 22.04 -2.27
N ASN A 176 -10.10 22.09 -3.57
CA ASN A 176 -10.52 20.92 -4.32
C ASN A 176 -9.34 19.98 -4.52
N VAL A 177 -9.40 18.81 -3.88
CA VAL A 177 -8.41 17.73 -4.02
C VAL A 177 -9.13 16.46 -4.44
N SER A 178 -8.59 15.80 -5.46
CA SER A 178 -9.09 14.51 -5.91
C SER A 178 -7.91 13.55 -6.11
N ASN A 179 -8.11 12.29 -5.76
CA ASN A 179 -7.22 11.23 -6.21
C ASN A 179 -7.62 10.80 -7.61
N VAL A 180 -6.66 10.82 -8.55
CA VAL A 180 -6.84 10.31 -9.91
C VAL A 180 -5.94 9.11 -10.08
N THR A 181 -6.53 7.95 -10.30
CA THR A 181 -5.81 6.70 -10.52
C THR A 181 -5.82 6.37 -12.01
N PHE A 182 -4.66 6.07 -12.56
CA PHE A 182 -4.44 5.71 -13.95
C PHE A 182 -4.11 4.23 -14.06
N GLU A 183 -4.77 3.51 -14.96
CA GLU A 183 -4.32 2.16 -15.32
C GLU A 183 -2.98 2.21 -16.09
N PRO A 184 -2.22 1.12 -16.11
CA PRO A 184 -0.97 1.07 -16.89
C PRO A 184 -1.17 1.51 -18.34
N GLY A 185 -0.38 2.48 -18.78
CA GLY A 185 -0.47 3.08 -20.13
C GLY A 185 -1.53 4.17 -20.30
N CYS A 186 -2.36 4.43 -19.28
CA CYS A 186 -3.30 5.54 -19.30
C CYS A 186 -2.56 6.87 -19.10
N ARG A 187 -3.00 7.90 -19.79
CA ARG A 187 -2.55 9.30 -19.63
C ARG A 187 -3.65 10.26 -20.04
N ASN A 188 -3.61 11.49 -19.56
CA ASN A 188 -4.47 12.52 -20.11
C ASN A 188 -3.92 13.09 -21.43
N ASN A 189 -4.75 13.77 -22.17
CA ASN A 189 -4.37 14.50 -23.38
C ASN A 189 -3.59 15.78 -23.01
N TRP A 190 -2.84 16.31 -23.95
CA TRP A 190 -2.26 17.64 -23.82
C TRP A 190 -3.36 18.67 -23.51
N HIS A 191 -3.22 19.37 -22.36
CA HIS A 191 -4.23 20.32 -21.90
C HIS A 191 -3.61 21.52 -21.19
N ILE A 192 -4.44 22.52 -20.88
CA ILE A 192 -4.04 23.77 -20.25
C ILE A 192 -5.09 24.14 -19.20
N HIS A 193 -4.66 24.37 -17.96
CA HIS A 193 -5.48 25.00 -16.93
C HIS A 193 -5.37 26.52 -17.08
N ARG A 194 -6.40 27.15 -17.65
CA ARG A 194 -6.40 28.60 -17.93
C ARG A 194 -6.84 29.41 -16.73
N ALA A 195 -6.04 30.42 -16.36
CA ALA A 195 -6.42 31.41 -15.36
C ALA A 195 -5.76 32.76 -15.65
N LYS A 196 -6.43 33.86 -15.25
CA LYS A 196 -5.89 35.22 -15.35
C LYS A 196 -5.02 35.59 -14.14
N SER A 197 -5.30 35.02 -12.99
CA SER A 197 -4.51 35.16 -11.76
C SER A 197 -4.69 33.89 -10.90
N GLY A 198 -3.66 33.47 -10.19
CA GLY A 198 -3.64 32.20 -9.49
C GLY A 198 -3.83 31.00 -10.45
N GLY A 199 -4.45 29.93 -9.98
CA GLY A 199 -4.77 28.74 -10.76
C GLY A 199 -3.55 27.86 -11.06
N GLY A 200 -3.71 26.99 -12.07
CA GLY A 200 -2.75 25.94 -12.34
C GLY A 200 -3.16 24.61 -11.71
N GLN A 201 -2.19 23.73 -11.53
CA GLN A 201 -2.42 22.41 -10.94
C GLN A 201 -1.23 22.02 -10.07
N MET A 202 -1.50 21.27 -9.00
CA MET A 202 -0.47 20.59 -8.21
C MET A 202 -0.70 19.10 -8.34
N LEU A 203 0.34 18.35 -8.69
CA LEU A 203 0.34 16.89 -8.68
C LEU A 203 1.18 16.42 -7.52
N ILE A 204 0.68 15.43 -6.79
CA ILE A 204 1.39 14.73 -5.72
C ILE A 204 1.32 13.24 -6.04
N GLY A 205 2.47 12.62 -6.28
CA GLY A 205 2.56 11.18 -6.43
C GLY A 205 2.29 10.50 -5.09
N VAL A 206 1.28 9.63 -5.01
CA VAL A 206 0.90 8.93 -3.76
C VAL A 206 1.12 7.43 -3.85
N ALA A 207 1.11 6.85 -5.05
CA ALA A 207 1.40 5.44 -5.30
C ALA A 207 1.77 5.21 -6.77
N GLY A 208 2.41 4.08 -7.06
CA GLY A 208 2.75 3.67 -8.41
C GLY A 208 3.85 4.52 -9.07
N ARG A 209 3.81 4.58 -10.40
CA ARG A 209 4.80 5.27 -11.23
C ARG A 209 4.10 5.94 -12.40
N GLY A 210 4.39 7.21 -12.64
CA GLY A 210 3.83 7.99 -13.74
C GLY A 210 4.84 8.97 -14.34
N TRP A 211 4.35 9.80 -15.24
CA TRP A 211 5.16 10.80 -15.95
C TRP A 211 4.39 12.10 -16.07
N TYR A 212 5.09 13.20 -16.04
CA TYR A 212 4.61 14.53 -16.36
C TYR A 212 5.47 15.13 -17.45
N GLN A 213 4.87 15.86 -18.38
CA GLN A 213 5.63 16.62 -19.37
C GLN A 213 4.98 17.97 -19.66
N GLN A 214 5.76 19.04 -19.56
CA GLN A 214 5.43 20.34 -20.08
C GLN A 214 5.83 20.41 -21.55
N GLU A 215 5.05 21.11 -22.38
CA GLU A 215 5.39 21.30 -23.79
C GLU A 215 6.77 21.93 -23.95
N GLY A 216 7.60 21.33 -24.81
CA GLY A 216 8.98 21.76 -25.06
C GLY A 216 10.00 21.38 -23.99
N GLN A 217 9.60 20.64 -22.94
CA GLN A 217 10.51 20.16 -21.90
C GLN A 217 10.60 18.62 -21.89
N PRO A 218 11.69 18.03 -21.37
CA PRO A 218 11.75 16.59 -21.13
C PRO A 218 10.65 16.12 -20.17
N ALA A 219 10.22 14.85 -20.31
CA ALA A 219 9.31 14.24 -19.35
C ALA A 219 9.99 14.03 -18.00
N VAL A 220 9.24 14.24 -16.92
CA VAL A 220 9.67 14.08 -15.53
C VAL A 220 8.93 12.90 -14.93
N GLU A 221 9.63 12.01 -14.24
CA GLU A 221 9.06 10.87 -13.56
C GLU A 221 8.30 11.30 -12.30
N ILE A 222 7.14 10.67 -12.07
CA ILE A 222 6.32 10.83 -10.87
C ILE A 222 6.39 9.53 -10.07
N LEU A 223 6.96 9.60 -8.89
CA LEU A 223 7.00 8.53 -7.88
C LEU A 223 6.28 8.98 -6.62
N PRO A 224 5.96 8.07 -5.68
CA PRO A 224 5.43 8.45 -4.37
C PRO A 224 6.29 9.51 -3.69
N GLY A 225 5.68 10.61 -3.25
CA GLY A 225 6.37 11.77 -2.67
C GLY A 225 6.79 12.85 -3.69
N THR A 226 6.70 12.59 -5.01
CA THR A 226 6.96 13.63 -6.03
C THR A 226 5.87 14.68 -6.00
N VAL A 227 6.27 15.96 -5.95
CA VAL A 227 5.36 17.12 -6.04
C VAL A 227 5.72 17.93 -7.26
N ILE A 228 4.75 18.18 -8.13
CA ILE A 228 4.90 18.99 -9.36
C ILE A 228 3.93 20.17 -9.29
N HIS A 229 4.48 21.37 -9.37
CA HIS A 229 3.71 22.60 -9.48
C HIS A 229 3.60 23.00 -10.95
N ILE A 230 2.38 23.03 -11.46
CA ILE A 230 2.10 23.40 -12.86
C ILE A 230 1.43 24.77 -12.85
N PRO A 231 2.10 25.82 -13.29
CA PRO A 231 1.51 27.16 -13.37
C PRO A 231 0.29 27.19 -14.31
N ALA A 232 -0.60 28.15 -14.07
CA ALA A 232 -1.69 28.41 -15.00
C ALA A 232 -1.14 28.70 -16.42
N ASN A 233 -1.90 28.30 -17.42
CA ASN A 233 -1.62 28.52 -18.85
C ASN A 233 -0.43 27.70 -19.41
N VAL A 234 0.15 26.81 -18.65
CA VAL A 234 1.17 25.87 -19.11
C VAL A 234 0.50 24.67 -19.77
N LYS A 235 0.90 24.35 -21.01
CA LYS A 235 0.42 23.16 -21.72
C LYS A 235 1.22 21.94 -21.28
N HIS A 236 0.52 20.91 -20.85
CA HIS A 236 1.15 19.71 -20.28
C HIS A 236 0.25 18.48 -20.40
N TRP A 237 0.83 17.30 -20.05
CA TRP A 237 0.14 16.04 -19.81
C TRP A 237 0.77 15.29 -18.63
N HIS A 238 0.04 14.39 -18.06
CA HIS A 238 0.51 13.43 -17.06
C HIS A 238 -0.29 12.14 -17.09
#